data_38d90a45bd68e412da259ec8f3d1959a
#
_entry.id   38d90a45bd68e412da259ec8f3d1959a
#
_cell.length_a   1.000
_cell.length_b   1.000
_cell.length_c   1.000
_cell.angle_alpha   90.00
_cell.angle_beta   90.00
_cell.angle_gamma   90.00
#
_symmetry.space_group_name_H-M   'P 1'
#
loop_
_entity.id
_entity.type
_entity.pdbx_description
1 polymer ?
#
loop_
_entity_poly.entity_id
_entity_poly.type
_entity_poly.pdbx_seq_one_letter_code
_entity_poly.pdbx_strand_id
1 'polypeptide(L)'
;MSLSDPQNFYRLAGKVIPWILGLALVLFVVGFYLGFFVCPVDARQGNSYRIIFIHVSAAWLSMLLYVLMAVFSAIGLWRNNRICFMLAQAMAPTGALMAFIALFSGAFWGXXXXLGPSDLGHVLGVGRSPDVGAHPLLPLSRLHRAALRH
;
A
#
# COMPACT_ATOMS: atom_id res chain seq x y z
N MET A 1 12.79 -18.88 -34.38
CA MET A 1 11.55 -19.15 -33.61
C MET A 1 10.83 -17.81 -33.39
N SER A 2 9.63 -17.70 -33.97
CA SER A 2 8.84 -16.47 -33.84
C SER A 2 8.03 -16.52 -32.53
N LEU A 3 8.19 -15.51 -31.68
CA LEU A 3 7.37 -15.34 -30.46
C LEU A 3 5.92 -14.95 -30.79
N SER A 4 5.65 -14.61 -32.06
CA SER A 4 4.28 -14.36 -32.52
C SER A 4 3.46 -15.63 -32.71
N ASP A 5 4.10 -16.81 -32.67
CA ASP A 5 3.41 -18.10 -32.70
C ASP A 5 2.94 -18.45 -31.27
N PRO A 6 1.63 -18.64 -31.06
CA PRO A 6 1.08 -18.93 -29.72
C PRO A 6 1.70 -20.19 -29.07
N GLN A 7 1.98 -21.24 -29.83
CA GLN A 7 2.53 -22.48 -29.29
C GLN A 7 3.93 -22.26 -28.68
N ASN A 8 4.78 -21.52 -29.39
CA ASN A 8 6.13 -21.19 -28.89
C ASN A 8 6.07 -20.28 -27.66
N PHE A 9 5.13 -19.33 -27.65
CA PHE A 9 4.92 -18.45 -26.52
C PHE A 9 4.51 -19.24 -25.26
N TYR A 10 3.53 -20.12 -25.35
CA TYR A 10 3.06 -20.91 -24.21
C TYR A 10 4.15 -21.85 -23.68
N ARG A 11 4.94 -22.44 -24.59
CA ARG A 11 6.04 -23.33 -24.17
C ARG A 11 7.13 -22.58 -23.42
N LEU A 12 7.49 -21.38 -23.87
CA LEU A 12 8.47 -20.51 -23.18
C LEU A 12 7.91 -20.04 -21.84
N ALA A 13 6.68 -19.56 -21.82
CA ALA A 13 6.00 -19.09 -20.63
C ALA A 13 5.96 -20.19 -19.56
N GLY A 14 5.61 -21.43 -19.94
CA GLY A 14 5.56 -22.56 -19.01
C GLY A 14 6.91 -22.86 -18.36
N LYS A 15 8.02 -22.58 -19.04
CA LYS A 15 9.36 -22.77 -18.46
C LYS A 15 9.80 -21.62 -17.54
N VAL A 16 9.41 -20.39 -17.90
CA VAL A 16 9.92 -19.17 -17.23
C VAL A 16 9.06 -18.79 -16.01
N ILE A 17 7.73 -19.00 -16.11
CA ILE A 17 6.78 -18.60 -15.06
C ILE A 17 7.15 -19.18 -13.68
N PRO A 18 7.45 -20.48 -13.52
CA PRO A 18 7.74 -21.00 -12.18
C PRO A 18 8.97 -20.36 -11.52
N TRP A 19 9.98 -20.00 -12.31
CA TRP A 19 11.17 -19.30 -11.78
C TRP A 19 10.85 -17.87 -11.34
N ILE A 20 10.10 -17.14 -12.19
CA ILE A 20 9.67 -15.78 -11.85
C ILE A 20 8.77 -15.82 -10.61
N LEU A 21 7.84 -16.77 -10.56
CA LEU A 21 6.92 -16.91 -9.41
C LEU A 21 7.69 -17.23 -8.12
N GLY A 22 8.67 -18.14 -8.19
CA GLY A 22 9.52 -18.46 -7.05
C GLY A 22 10.29 -17.24 -6.54
N LEU A 23 10.93 -16.50 -7.45
CA LEU A 23 11.64 -15.27 -7.10
C LEU A 23 10.68 -14.23 -6.51
N ALA A 24 9.53 -14.03 -7.11
CA ALA A 24 8.52 -13.08 -6.65
C ALA A 24 8.03 -13.43 -5.24
N LEU A 25 7.81 -14.72 -4.97
CA LEU A 25 7.38 -15.20 -3.66
C LEU A 25 8.45 -14.92 -2.59
N VAL A 26 9.71 -15.20 -2.89
CA VAL A 26 10.83 -14.92 -1.97
C VAL A 26 10.91 -13.42 -1.67
N LEU A 27 10.89 -12.58 -2.71
CA LEU A 27 10.95 -11.13 -2.54
C LEU A 27 9.75 -10.60 -1.76
N PHE A 28 8.55 -11.16 -1.99
CA PHE A 28 7.34 -10.77 -1.26
C PHE A 28 7.48 -11.12 0.23
N VAL A 29 7.91 -12.35 0.56
CA VAL A 29 8.06 -12.78 1.95
C VAL A 29 9.11 -11.93 2.67
N VAL A 30 10.27 -11.69 2.03
CA VAL A 30 11.34 -10.86 2.61
C VAL A 30 10.86 -9.42 2.79
N GLY A 31 10.25 -8.83 1.76
CA GLY A 31 9.74 -7.45 1.83
C GLY A 31 8.66 -7.28 2.90
N PHE A 32 7.74 -8.24 2.99
CA PHE A 32 6.69 -8.25 4.01
C PHE A 32 7.30 -8.35 5.40
N TYR A 33 8.25 -9.26 5.61
CA TYR A 33 8.92 -9.43 6.90
C TYR A 33 9.65 -8.14 7.32
N LEU A 34 10.43 -7.55 6.41
CA LEU A 34 11.16 -6.31 6.70
C LEU A 34 10.21 -5.16 7.00
N GLY A 35 9.16 -4.98 6.22
CA GLY A 35 8.22 -3.86 6.37
C GLY A 35 7.37 -3.96 7.63
N PHE A 36 6.94 -5.17 8.00
CA PHE A 36 5.98 -5.33 9.11
C PHE A 36 6.62 -5.68 10.44
N PHE A 37 7.80 -6.29 10.44
CA PHE A 37 8.40 -6.79 11.68
C PHE A 37 9.73 -6.11 12.03
N VAL A 38 10.52 -5.69 11.05
CA VAL A 38 11.85 -5.11 11.30
C VAL A 38 11.79 -3.59 11.35
N CYS A 39 10.95 -2.99 10.51
CA CYS A 39 10.89 -1.52 10.38
C CYS A 39 10.40 -0.89 11.69
N PRO A 40 11.12 0.13 12.24
CA PRO A 40 10.71 0.76 13.50
C PRO A 40 9.39 1.50 13.37
N VAL A 41 8.74 1.74 14.50
CA VAL A 41 7.45 2.45 14.57
C VAL A 41 7.68 3.93 14.28
N ASP A 42 6.82 4.51 13.44
CA ASP A 42 6.90 5.93 13.10
C ASP A 42 6.49 6.80 14.30
N ALA A 43 7.20 7.91 14.51
CA ALA A 43 7.00 8.79 15.67
C ALA A 43 5.66 9.55 15.62
N ARG A 44 5.10 9.78 14.43
CA ARG A 44 3.83 10.53 14.26
C ARG A 44 2.64 9.63 14.00
N GLN A 45 2.83 8.59 13.16
CA GLN A 45 1.74 7.73 12.70
C GLN A 45 1.64 6.40 13.46
N GLY A 46 2.60 6.12 14.35
CA GLY A 46 2.61 4.85 15.07
C GLY A 46 2.74 3.67 14.11
N ASN A 47 1.96 2.61 14.34
CA ASN A 47 1.94 1.41 13.48
C ASN A 47 1.15 1.62 12.20
N SER A 48 0.32 2.65 12.11
CA SER A 48 -0.55 2.88 10.95
C SER A 48 0.24 3.18 9.68
N TYR A 49 1.49 3.70 9.82
CA TYR A 49 2.32 3.97 8.65
C TYR A 49 2.66 2.72 7.85
N ARG A 50 2.60 1.54 8.46
CA ARG A 50 2.91 0.26 7.78
C ARG A 50 1.97 -0.05 6.62
N ILE A 51 0.78 0.57 6.61
CA ILE A 51 -0.18 0.47 5.50
C ILE A 51 0.44 1.00 4.19
N ILE A 52 1.39 1.95 4.28
CA ILE A 52 2.07 2.54 3.12
C ILE A 52 2.77 1.46 2.27
N PHE A 53 3.32 0.42 2.91
CA PHE A 53 4.02 -0.65 2.18
C PHE A 53 3.06 -1.43 1.26
N ILE A 54 1.83 -1.65 1.71
CA ILE A 54 0.79 -2.29 0.89
C ILE A 54 0.25 -1.30 -0.14
N HIS A 55 -0.09 -0.09 0.31
CA HIS A 55 -0.73 0.92 -0.54
C HIS A 55 0.16 1.32 -1.72
N VAL A 56 1.41 1.69 -1.45
CA VAL A 56 2.34 2.17 -2.50
C VAL A 56 2.65 1.03 -3.47
N SER A 57 2.88 -0.18 -2.97
CA SER A 57 3.15 -1.35 -3.83
C SER A 57 1.96 -1.64 -4.75
N ALA A 58 0.74 -1.65 -4.21
CA ALA A 58 -0.47 -1.92 -4.98
C ALA A 58 -0.75 -0.81 -6.00
N ALA A 59 -0.56 0.46 -5.61
CA ALA A 59 -0.75 1.61 -6.49
C ALA A 59 0.23 1.58 -7.67
N TRP A 60 1.52 1.35 -7.41
CA TRP A 60 2.52 1.24 -8.46
C TRP A 60 2.24 0.09 -9.41
N LEU A 61 1.88 -1.08 -8.87
CA LEU A 61 1.59 -2.25 -9.70
C LEU A 61 0.32 -2.03 -10.54
N SER A 62 -0.69 -1.40 -9.97
CA SER A 62 -1.92 -1.02 -10.68
C SER A 62 -1.60 -0.10 -11.86
N MET A 63 -0.83 0.96 -11.63
CA MET A 63 -0.42 1.90 -12.68
C MET A 63 0.40 1.21 -13.77
N LEU A 64 1.36 0.38 -13.36
CA LEU A 64 2.20 -0.36 -14.31
C LEU A 64 1.35 -1.27 -15.21
N LEU A 65 0.44 -2.05 -14.61
CA LEU A 65 -0.44 -2.93 -15.36
C LEU A 65 -1.34 -2.15 -16.33
N TYR A 66 -1.83 -0.99 -15.88
CA TYR A 66 -2.68 -0.13 -16.73
C TYR A 66 -1.91 0.36 -17.97
N VAL A 67 -0.66 0.82 -17.76
CA VAL A 67 0.19 1.28 -18.88
C VAL A 67 0.52 0.11 -19.81
N LEU A 68 0.87 -1.06 -19.26
CA LEU A 68 1.17 -2.24 -20.07
C LEU A 68 -0.05 -2.69 -20.90
N MET A 69 -1.25 -2.66 -20.31
CA MET A 69 -2.50 -2.96 -21.04
C MET A 69 -2.69 -1.99 -22.21
N ALA A 70 -2.48 -0.70 -21.99
CA ALA A 70 -2.60 0.31 -23.04
C ALA A 70 -1.58 0.06 -24.17
N VAL A 71 -0.32 -0.21 -23.79
CA VAL A 71 0.76 -0.47 -24.76
C VAL A 71 0.45 -1.75 -25.58
N PHE A 72 0.09 -2.86 -24.89
CA PHE A 72 -0.21 -4.11 -25.60
C PHE A 72 -1.44 -3.97 -26.48
N SER A 73 -2.46 -3.23 -26.05
CA SER A 73 -3.65 -2.96 -26.86
C SER A 73 -3.30 -2.15 -28.12
N ALA A 74 -2.46 -1.11 -27.95
CA ALA A 74 -2.03 -0.28 -29.08
C ALA A 74 -1.19 -1.08 -30.08
N ILE A 75 -0.25 -1.90 -29.60
CA ILE A 75 0.56 -2.78 -30.46
C ILE A 75 -0.34 -3.81 -31.15
N GLY A 76 -1.29 -4.38 -30.40
CA GLY A 76 -2.26 -5.34 -30.94
C GLY A 76 -3.04 -4.76 -32.10
N LEU A 77 -3.53 -3.52 -31.94
CA LEU A 77 -4.25 -2.81 -33.00
C LEU A 77 -3.35 -2.51 -34.19
N TRP A 78 -2.16 -1.98 -33.95
CA TRP A 78 -1.25 -1.55 -35.02
C TRP A 78 -0.73 -2.73 -35.83
N ARG A 79 -0.35 -3.84 -35.15
CA ARG A 79 0.26 -5.00 -35.79
C ARG A 79 -0.73 -6.14 -36.04
N ASN A 80 -1.99 -5.96 -35.68
CA ASN A 80 -3.04 -6.98 -35.74
C ASN A 80 -2.57 -8.29 -35.08
N ASN A 81 -1.98 -8.18 -33.89
CA ASN A 81 -1.33 -9.30 -33.19
C ASN A 81 -2.24 -9.78 -32.05
N ARG A 82 -2.76 -11.01 -32.22
CA ARG A 82 -3.69 -11.66 -31.28
C ARG A 82 -3.07 -11.84 -29.88
N ILE A 83 -1.77 -12.14 -29.80
CA ILE A 83 -1.09 -12.37 -28.52
C ILE A 83 -1.11 -11.09 -27.66
N CYS A 84 -0.91 -9.92 -28.28
CA CYS A 84 -0.95 -8.65 -27.57
C CYS A 84 -2.32 -8.40 -26.93
N PHE A 85 -3.40 -8.70 -27.65
CA PHE A 85 -4.76 -8.58 -27.11
C PHE A 85 -4.98 -9.56 -25.94
N MET A 86 -4.51 -10.80 -26.08
CA MET A 86 -4.63 -11.81 -25.01
C MET A 86 -3.87 -11.39 -23.77
N LEU A 87 -2.67 -10.81 -23.93
CA LEU A 87 -1.88 -10.30 -22.81
C LEU A 87 -2.58 -9.13 -22.10
N ALA A 88 -3.09 -8.16 -22.87
CA ALA A 88 -3.82 -7.02 -22.32
C ALA A 88 -5.05 -7.50 -21.52
N GLN A 89 -5.80 -8.47 -22.09
CA GLN A 89 -6.98 -9.01 -21.43
C GLN A 89 -6.63 -9.78 -20.15
N ALA A 90 -5.53 -10.54 -20.17
CA ALA A 90 -5.08 -11.32 -19.01
C ALA A 90 -4.62 -10.43 -17.85
N MET A 91 -4.13 -9.21 -18.13
CA MET A 91 -3.69 -8.25 -17.11
C MET A 91 -4.86 -7.54 -16.42
N ALA A 92 -6.02 -7.45 -17.06
CA ALA A 92 -7.15 -6.64 -16.59
C ALA A 92 -7.62 -7.03 -15.17
N PRO A 93 -7.90 -8.32 -14.86
CA PRO A 93 -8.38 -8.67 -13.52
C PRO A 93 -7.34 -8.41 -12.43
N THR A 94 -6.05 -8.64 -12.72
CA THR A 94 -4.97 -8.35 -11.76
C THR A 94 -4.85 -6.85 -11.54
N GLY A 95 -4.90 -6.05 -12.61
CA GLY A 95 -4.87 -4.60 -12.53
C GLY A 95 -6.03 -4.05 -11.70
N ALA A 96 -7.24 -4.56 -11.93
CA ALA A 96 -8.44 -4.17 -11.17
C ALA A 96 -8.29 -4.53 -9.68
N LEU A 97 -7.77 -5.73 -9.37
CA LEU A 97 -7.54 -6.15 -7.98
C LEU A 97 -6.52 -5.22 -7.30
N MET A 98 -5.41 -4.90 -7.97
CA MET A 98 -4.39 -4.00 -7.41
C MET A 98 -4.94 -2.59 -7.21
N ALA A 99 -5.76 -2.09 -8.14
CA ALA A 99 -6.44 -0.79 -8.00
C ALA A 99 -7.39 -0.81 -6.79
N PHE A 100 -8.14 -1.89 -6.61
CA PHE A 100 -9.04 -2.05 -5.46
C PHE A 100 -8.25 -2.03 -4.14
N ILE A 101 -7.14 -2.79 -4.05
CA ILE A 101 -6.29 -2.82 -2.85
C ILE A 101 -5.70 -1.43 -2.58
N ALA A 102 -5.25 -0.74 -3.63
CA ALA A 102 -4.70 0.61 -3.49
C ALA A 102 -5.75 1.60 -2.98
N LEU A 103 -6.96 1.59 -3.55
CA LEU A 103 -8.04 2.47 -3.11
C LEU A 103 -8.46 2.17 -1.67
N PHE A 104 -8.64 0.90 -1.35
CA PHE A 104 -9.06 0.47 0.00
C PHE A 104 -7.99 0.84 1.05
N SER A 105 -6.74 0.49 0.81
CA SER A 105 -5.64 0.79 1.74
C SER A 105 -5.37 2.29 1.86
N GLY A 106 -5.51 3.03 0.77
CA GLY A 106 -5.36 4.50 0.77
C GLY A 106 -6.46 5.17 1.57
N ALA A 107 -7.71 4.75 1.39
CA ALA A 107 -8.84 5.24 2.17
C ALA A 107 -8.65 4.94 3.66
N PHE A 108 -8.19 3.73 3.97
CA PHE A 108 -7.92 3.32 5.35
C PHE A 108 -6.78 4.13 5.96
N TRP A 109 -5.71 4.33 5.24
CA TRP A 109 -4.57 5.15 5.69
C TRP A 109 -4.98 6.62 5.86
N GLY A 110 -5.72 7.16 4.91
CA GLY A 110 -6.30 8.51 4.99
C GLY A 110 -7.15 8.71 6.25
N UNK A 111 -7.88 7.91 6.49
CA UNK A 111 -8.71 7.92 7.62
C UNK A 111 -7.90 7.91 8.87
N UNK A 112 -6.86 7.22 8.84
CA UNK A 112 -6.05 7.14 9.97
C UNK A 112 -5.20 8.36 10.16
N UNK A 113 -4.90 8.96 9.19
CA UNK A 113 -4.15 10.12 9.18
C UNK A 113 -4.96 11.35 9.45
N UNK A 114 -6.00 11.24 9.08
CA UNK A 114 -6.88 12.30 9.23
C UNK A 114 -7.47 12.42 10.59
N LEU A 115 -7.65 11.33 11.10
CA LEU A 115 -8.20 11.24 12.48
C LEU A 115 -7.02 11.06 13.44
N GLY A 116 -6.82 11.96 14.37
CA GLY A 116 -5.82 11.79 15.44
C GLY A 116 -6.16 10.59 16.33
N PRO A 117 -5.19 10.13 17.16
CA PRO A 117 -5.44 8.97 18.05
C PRO A 117 -6.65 9.16 18.97
N SER A 118 -6.91 10.38 19.41
CA SER A 118 -8.08 10.73 20.25
C SER A 118 -9.38 10.58 19.47
N ASP A 119 -9.39 11.02 18.21
CA ASP A 119 -10.62 11.01 17.39
C ASP A 119 -10.93 9.60 16.91
N LEU A 120 -9.91 8.82 16.59
CA LEU A 120 -10.07 7.43 16.22
C LEU A 120 -10.67 6.61 17.37
N GLY A 121 -10.23 6.88 18.61
CA GLY A 121 -10.82 6.25 19.81
C GLY A 121 -12.29 6.53 19.95
N HIS A 122 -12.71 7.77 19.67
CA HIS A 122 -14.14 8.15 19.71
C HIS A 122 -14.95 7.42 18.63
N VAL A 123 -14.41 7.34 17.40
CA VAL A 123 -15.11 6.70 16.28
C VAL A 123 -15.25 5.20 16.49
N LEU A 124 -14.22 4.56 17.04
CA LEU A 124 -14.21 3.10 17.25
C LEU A 124 -14.87 2.68 18.58
N GLY A 125 -15.30 3.63 19.40
CA GLY A 125 -15.91 3.32 20.71
C GLY A 125 -14.94 2.69 21.70
N VAL A 126 -13.64 2.79 21.46
CA VAL A 126 -12.63 2.26 22.37
C VAL A 126 -12.38 3.32 23.45
N GLY A 127 -12.76 2.99 24.67
CA GLY A 127 -12.76 3.91 25.80
C GLY A 127 -11.41 4.58 26.05
N ARG A 128 -11.49 5.87 26.32
CA ARG A 128 -10.36 6.70 26.72
C ARG A 128 -9.81 6.18 28.07
N SER A 129 -8.56 5.75 28.10
CA SER A 129 -7.89 5.63 29.38
C SER A 129 -7.77 7.05 29.98
N PRO A 130 -8.23 7.28 31.22
CA PRO A 130 -8.35 8.63 31.76
C PRO A 130 -7.02 9.34 32.04
N ASP A 131 -5.89 8.71 31.78
CA ASP A 131 -4.62 9.15 32.33
C ASP A 131 -3.62 9.77 31.32
N VAL A 132 -3.99 9.89 30.02
CA VAL A 132 -3.08 10.50 29.05
C VAL A 132 -3.51 11.94 28.76
N GLY A 133 -3.11 12.86 29.61
CA GLY A 133 -3.33 14.27 29.33
C GLY A 133 -3.53 15.20 30.50
N ALA A 134 -3.52 14.70 31.73
CA ALA A 134 -3.55 15.56 32.91
C ALA A 134 -2.11 15.92 33.32
N HIS A 135 -1.41 16.68 32.49
CA HIS A 135 -0.38 17.56 33.05
C HIS A 135 -1.14 18.61 33.88
N PRO A 136 -0.98 18.63 35.19
CA PRO A 136 -1.55 19.72 35.98
C PRO A 136 -0.82 21.00 35.56
N LEU A 137 -1.49 21.76 34.71
CA LEU A 137 -1.09 23.15 34.52
C LEU A 137 -1.17 23.75 35.93
N LEU A 138 -0.01 24.02 36.53
CA LEU A 138 0.07 24.74 37.77
C LEU A 138 -0.81 26.00 37.62
N PRO A 139 -1.82 26.18 38.47
CA PRO A 139 -2.69 27.32 38.29
C PRO A 139 -1.85 28.60 38.43
N LEU A 140 -2.02 29.50 37.46
CA LEU A 140 -1.35 30.79 37.40
C LEU A 140 -1.42 31.54 38.74
N SER A 141 -2.43 31.27 39.56
CA SER A 141 -2.60 31.76 40.91
C SER A 141 -1.44 31.40 41.85
N ARG A 142 -0.74 30.28 41.64
CA ARG A 142 0.42 29.91 42.45
C ARG A 142 1.68 30.69 42.07
N LEU A 143 1.85 30.99 40.78
CA LEU A 143 2.96 31.83 40.31
C LEU A 143 2.82 33.28 40.80
N HIS A 144 1.58 33.79 40.81
CA HIS A 144 1.30 35.16 41.27
C HIS A 144 1.60 35.32 42.80
N ARG A 145 1.27 34.31 43.61
CA ARG A 145 1.57 34.33 45.04
C ARG A 145 3.06 34.19 45.36
N ALA A 146 3.82 33.50 44.51
CA ALA A 146 5.27 33.40 44.70
C ALA A 146 5.97 34.72 44.37
N ALA A 147 5.46 35.48 43.39
CA ALA A 147 6.02 36.78 42.99
C ALA A 147 5.79 37.90 43.99
N LEU A 148 4.80 37.77 44.91
CA LEU A 148 4.48 38.79 45.90
C LEU A 148 5.24 38.61 47.24
N ARG A 149 6.13 37.64 47.35
CA ARG A 149 6.89 37.36 48.57
C ARG A 149 8.35 37.86 48.53
N HIS A 150 8.69 38.64 47.52
CA HIS A 150 9.95 39.36 47.40
C HIS A 150 9.66 40.86 47.34
#